data_2d586cc84c7337466e30cf79cae0672e
#
_entry.id   2d586cc84c7337466e30cf79cae0672e
#
_cell.length_a   1.000
_cell.length_b   1.000
_cell.length_c   1.000
_cell.angle_alpha   90.00
_cell.angle_beta   90.00
_cell.angle_gamma   90.00
#
_symmetry.space_group_name_H-M   'P 1'
#
loop_
_entity.id
_entity.type
_entity.pdbx_description
1 polymer ?
#
loop_
_entity_poly.entity_id
_entity_poly.type
_entity_poly.pdbx_seq_one_letter_code
_entity_poly.pdbx_strand_id
1 'polypeptide(L)'
;IMGNAGQCNYSASKAGLIGLTKSVAKELAPKGIRCNAVAPGFIATDMTGNQTDNPLLNMIPLGKMGETDDVADAVAYLITAKYVTGEVLRIDGGLAM
;
A
#
# COMPACT_ATOMS: atom_id res chain seq x y z
N ILE A 1 -13.98 -6.22 -16.26
CA ILE A 1 -14.09 -4.78 -16.38
C ILE A 1 -14.39 -4.13 -15.03
N MET A 2 -15.22 -4.75 -14.24
CA MET A 2 -15.46 -4.27 -12.87
C MET A 2 -14.16 -4.20 -12.06
N GLY A 3 -13.32 -5.21 -12.20
CA GLY A 3 -12.02 -5.20 -11.59
C GLY A 3 -11.15 -4.05 -12.07
N ASN A 4 -11.29 -3.69 -13.34
CA ASN A 4 -10.52 -2.58 -13.91
C ASN A 4 -10.89 -1.25 -13.28
N ALA A 5 -12.18 -1.02 -12.96
CA ALA A 5 -12.59 0.19 -12.28
C ALA A 5 -11.96 0.30 -10.90
N GLY A 6 -11.96 -0.80 -10.14
CA GLY A 6 -11.32 -0.83 -8.82
C GLY A 6 -9.82 -0.61 -8.92
N GLN A 7 -9.18 -1.21 -9.92
CA GLN A 7 -7.75 -1.02 -10.14
C GLN A 7 -7.42 0.42 -10.52
N CYS A 8 -8.26 1.05 -11.34
CA CYS A 8 -8.05 2.44 -11.73
C CYS A 8 -8.13 3.36 -10.51
N ASN A 9 -9.12 3.14 -9.64
CA ASN A 9 -9.25 3.92 -8.42
C ASN A 9 -8.06 3.72 -7.49
N TYR A 10 -7.61 2.48 -7.33
CA TYR A 10 -6.44 2.17 -6.51
C TYR A 10 -5.19 2.86 -7.08
N SER A 11 -4.98 2.76 -8.39
CA SER A 11 -3.81 3.35 -9.04
C SER A 11 -3.81 4.87 -8.94
N ALA A 12 -4.97 5.50 -9.10
CA ALA A 12 -5.10 6.95 -8.98
C ALA A 12 -4.82 7.41 -7.55
N SER A 13 -5.38 6.70 -6.56
CA SER A 13 -5.14 7.01 -5.14
C SER A 13 -3.67 6.84 -4.78
N LYS A 14 -3.03 5.79 -5.29
CA LYS A 14 -1.62 5.54 -5.05
C LYS A 14 -0.75 6.64 -5.67
N ALA A 15 -1.08 7.08 -6.90
CA ALA A 15 -0.33 8.15 -7.56
C ALA A 15 -0.42 9.45 -6.76
N GLY A 16 -1.61 9.78 -6.26
CA GLY A 16 -1.80 10.95 -5.41
C GLY A 16 -0.99 10.85 -4.12
N LEU A 17 -0.99 9.67 -3.51
CA LEU A 17 -0.24 9.42 -2.28
C LEU A 17 1.27 9.56 -2.52
N ILE A 18 1.77 9.07 -3.65
CA ILE A 18 3.18 9.21 -4.00
C ILE A 18 3.56 10.69 -4.09
N GLY A 19 2.77 11.49 -4.81
CA GLY A 19 3.04 12.91 -4.94
C GLY A 19 3.04 13.64 -3.62
N LEU A 20 2.02 13.40 -2.80
CA LEU A 20 1.91 14.02 -1.48
C LEU A 20 3.08 13.62 -0.58
N THR A 21 3.39 12.32 -0.54
CA THR A 21 4.45 11.80 0.32
C THR A 21 5.80 12.42 -0.05
N LYS A 22 6.10 12.50 -1.34
CA LYS A 22 7.36 13.09 -1.79
C LYS A 22 7.45 14.57 -1.47
N SER A 23 6.36 15.31 -1.65
CA SER A 23 6.33 16.73 -1.34
C SER A 23 6.57 17.00 0.14
N VAL A 24 5.88 16.25 1.01
CA VAL A 24 6.04 16.41 2.45
C VAL A 24 7.43 15.97 2.88
N ALA A 25 7.94 14.86 2.31
CA ALA A 25 9.27 14.37 2.65
C ALA A 25 10.35 15.42 2.32
N LYS A 26 10.24 16.04 1.15
CA LYS A 26 11.21 17.09 0.76
C LYS A 26 11.12 18.31 1.67
N GLU A 27 9.92 18.70 2.06
CA GLU A 27 9.72 19.85 2.92
C GLU A 27 10.29 19.63 4.32
N LEU A 28 10.15 18.42 4.85
CA LEU A 28 10.54 18.12 6.23
C LEU A 28 11.96 17.55 6.36
N ALA A 29 12.56 17.12 5.25
CA ALA A 29 13.91 16.53 5.28
C ALA A 29 14.96 17.44 5.94
N PRO A 30 14.99 18.76 5.66
CA PRO A 30 15.96 19.62 6.32
C PRO A 30 15.81 19.67 7.83
N LYS A 31 14.65 19.31 8.35
CA LYS A 31 14.38 19.27 9.79
C LYS A 31 14.69 17.89 10.39
N GLY A 32 15.21 16.97 9.60
CA GLY A 32 15.50 15.61 10.06
C GLY A 32 14.26 14.75 10.25
N ILE A 33 13.13 15.13 9.65
CA ILE A 33 11.89 14.38 9.76
C ILE A 33 11.67 13.58 8.48
N ARG A 34 11.42 12.29 8.63
CA ARG A 34 11.11 11.39 7.53
C ARG A 34 9.61 11.34 7.31
N CYS A 35 9.20 11.16 6.07
CA CYS A 35 7.80 10.96 5.73
C CYS A 35 7.69 9.84 4.71
N ASN A 36 7.00 8.79 5.08
CA ASN A 36 6.75 7.63 4.23
C ASN A 36 5.28 7.27 4.32
N ALA A 37 4.84 6.43 3.41
CA ALA A 37 3.45 5.98 3.39
C ALA A 37 3.39 4.51 3.02
N VAL A 38 2.25 3.89 3.33
CA VAL A 38 1.95 2.52 2.89
C VAL A 38 0.71 2.56 2.03
N ALA A 39 0.66 1.70 1.03
CA ALA A 39 -0.47 1.57 0.14
C ALA A 39 -0.95 0.11 0.16
N PRO A 40 -1.86 -0.24 1.07
CA PRO A 40 -2.40 -1.59 1.13
C PRO A 40 -3.33 -1.86 -0.06
N GLY A 41 -3.31 -3.10 -0.55
CA GLY A 41 -4.28 -3.57 -1.53
C GLY A 41 -5.47 -4.22 -0.85
N PHE A 42 -5.81 -5.43 -1.27
CA PHE A 42 -6.91 -6.18 -0.67
C PHE A 42 -6.42 -6.87 0.59
N ILE A 43 -6.93 -6.42 1.73
CA ILE A 43 -6.51 -6.91 3.05
C ILE A 43 -7.71 -7.55 3.73
N ALA A 44 -7.51 -8.77 4.24
CA ALA A 44 -8.54 -9.48 4.99
C ALA A 44 -8.71 -8.82 6.35
N THR A 45 -9.97 -8.58 6.73
CA THR A 45 -10.31 -8.02 8.03
C THR A 45 -11.36 -8.91 8.68
N ASP A 46 -11.66 -8.66 9.94
CA ASP A 46 -12.72 -9.38 10.63
C ASP A 46 -14.08 -9.26 9.94
N MET A 47 -14.31 -8.13 9.26
CA MET A 47 -15.57 -7.90 8.56
C MET A 47 -15.62 -8.58 7.20
N THR A 48 -14.49 -8.66 6.50
CA THR A 48 -14.43 -9.26 5.16
C THR A 48 -14.07 -10.73 5.19
N GLY A 49 -13.39 -11.18 6.23
CA GLY A 49 -12.94 -12.56 6.36
C GLY A 49 -11.97 -12.97 5.27
N ASN A 50 -11.77 -14.27 5.16
CA ASN A 50 -10.98 -14.87 4.09
C ASN A 50 -11.90 -15.24 2.94
N GLN A 51 -12.02 -14.36 1.96
CA GLN A 51 -12.86 -14.60 0.80
C GLN A 51 -12.08 -15.35 -0.27
N THR A 52 -11.87 -16.63 -0.07
CA THR A 52 -11.05 -17.44 -0.98
C THR A 52 -11.68 -17.61 -2.35
N ASP A 53 -12.99 -17.38 -2.46
CA ASP A 53 -13.72 -17.52 -3.74
C ASP A 53 -13.95 -16.20 -4.45
N ASN A 54 -13.38 -15.11 -3.95
CA ASN A 54 -13.59 -13.80 -4.55
C ASN A 54 -12.84 -13.71 -5.88
N PRO A 55 -13.56 -13.38 -6.99
CA PRO A 55 -12.90 -13.25 -8.30
C PRO A 55 -11.79 -12.21 -8.32
N LEU A 56 -11.82 -11.23 -7.42
CA LEU A 56 -10.78 -10.22 -7.34
C LEU A 56 -9.41 -10.80 -7.02
N LEU A 57 -9.37 -11.98 -6.39
CA LEU A 57 -8.10 -12.65 -6.08
C LEU A 57 -7.31 -12.98 -7.33
N ASN A 58 -8.01 -13.19 -8.47
CA ASN A 58 -7.33 -13.48 -9.74
C ASN A 58 -6.53 -12.29 -10.26
N MET A 59 -6.81 -11.10 -9.76
CA MET A 59 -6.11 -9.88 -10.16
C MET A 59 -4.85 -9.64 -9.31
N ILE A 60 -4.69 -10.39 -8.24
CA ILE A 60 -3.54 -10.27 -7.36
C ILE A 60 -2.50 -11.32 -7.78
N PRO A 61 -1.32 -10.89 -8.23
CA PRO A 61 -0.30 -11.87 -8.65
C PRO A 61 0.02 -12.94 -7.61
N LEU A 62 0.04 -12.59 -6.31
CA LEU A 62 0.25 -13.60 -5.27
C LEU A 62 -0.97 -14.48 -5.02
N GLY A 63 -2.14 -14.14 -5.59
CA GLY A 63 -3.33 -14.97 -5.58
C GLY A 63 -4.07 -15.05 -4.27
N LYS A 64 -3.79 -14.17 -3.35
CA LYS A 64 -4.44 -14.15 -2.05
C LYS A 64 -4.49 -12.74 -1.49
N MET A 65 -5.43 -12.51 -0.57
CA MET A 65 -5.50 -11.25 0.16
C MET A 65 -4.33 -11.17 1.14
N GLY A 66 -3.90 -9.95 1.46
CA GLY A 66 -2.96 -9.73 2.54
C GLY A 66 -3.67 -9.83 3.89
N GLU A 67 -2.86 -9.92 4.94
CA GLU A 67 -3.34 -9.91 6.32
C GLU A 67 -3.04 -8.55 6.94
N THR A 68 -3.75 -8.20 8.01
CA THR A 68 -3.47 -6.96 8.71
C THR A 68 -2.03 -6.91 9.23
N ASP A 69 -1.48 -8.06 9.61
CA ASP A 69 -0.07 -8.14 10.04
C ASP A 69 0.90 -7.75 8.93
N ASP A 70 0.56 -8.01 7.66
CA ASP A 70 1.41 -7.61 6.54
C ASP A 70 1.56 -6.10 6.48
N VAL A 71 0.48 -5.37 6.76
CA VAL A 71 0.51 -3.92 6.80
C VAL A 71 1.29 -3.43 8.01
N ALA A 72 1.06 -4.06 9.16
CA ALA A 72 1.75 -3.70 10.40
C ALA A 72 3.27 -3.90 10.26
N ASP A 73 3.69 -4.98 9.63
CA ASP A 73 5.12 -5.27 9.40
C ASP A 73 5.75 -4.20 8.51
N ALA A 74 5.04 -3.76 7.49
CA ALA A 74 5.53 -2.71 6.59
C ALA A 74 5.69 -1.37 7.34
N VAL A 75 4.72 -1.02 8.17
CA VAL A 75 4.79 0.21 8.96
C VAL A 75 5.96 0.13 9.95
N ALA A 76 6.12 -1.00 10.62
CA ALA A 76 7.22 -1.20 11.56
C ALA A 76 8.59 -1.05 10.86
N TYR A 77 8.72 -1.60 9.66
CA TYR A 77 9.94 -1.43 8.88
C TYR A 77 10.23 0.05 8.62
N LEU A 78 9.22 0.80 8.17
CA LEU A 78 9.41 2.22 7.84
C LEU A 78 9.75 3.05 9.08
N ILE A 79 9.21 2.68 10.24
CA ILE A 79 9.53 3.38 11.48
C ILE A 79 11.00 3.23 11.84
N THR A 80 11.57 2.04 11.61
CA THR A 80 12.95 1.75 11.99
C THR A 80 13.97 2.01 10.88
N ALA A 81 13.53 2.16 9.64
CA ALA A 81 14.41 2.35 8.49
C ALA A 81 14.84 3.81 8.38
N LYS A 82 15.85 4.19 9.13
CA LYS A 82 16.23 5.60 9.36
C LYS A 82 16.70 6.35 8.12
N TYR A 83 17.09 5.64 7.08
CA TYR A 83 17.60 6.27 5.86
C TYR A 83 16.59 6.22 4.71
N VAL A 84 15.31 5.98 5.04
CA VAL A 84 14.22 5.88 4.07
C VAL A 84 13.25 7.04 4.29
N THR A 85 13.06 7.86 3.26
CA THR A 85 12.05 8.92 3.28
C THR A 85 11.51 9.12 1.86
N GLY A 86 10.30 9.59 1.75
CA GLY A 86 9.65 9.81 0.46
C GLY A 86 9.17 8.54 -0.21
N GLU A 87 9.14 7.43 0.51
CA GLU A 87 8.78 6.12 -0.04
C GLU A 87 7.30 5.84 0.18
N VAL A 88 6.67 5.24 -0.83
CA VAL A 88 5.33 4.66 -0.68
C VAL A 88 5.50 3.16 -0.88
N LEU A 89 5.33 2.40 0.18
CA LEU A 89 5.51 0.96 0.17
C LEU A 89 4.19 0.27 -0.11
N ARG A 90 4.15 -0.49 -1.19
CA ARG A 90 2.95 -1.24 -1.57
C ARG A 90 2.88 -2.54 -0.79
N ILE A 91 1.72 -2.83 -0.23
CA ILE A 91 1.44 -4.11 0.43
C ILE A 91 0.21 -4.68 -0.27
N ASP A 92 0.40 -5.18 -1.49
CA ASP A 92 -0.74 -5.49 -2.36
C ASP A 92 -0.58 -6.79 -3.14
N GLY A 93 0.39 -7.61 -2.79
CA GLY A 93 0.59 -8.89 -3.48
C GLY A 93 0.94 -8.73 -4.96
N GLY A 94 1.39 -7.56 -5.38
CA GLY A 94 1.75 -7.27 -6.77
C GLY A 94 0.62 -6.65 -7.59
N LEU A 95 -0.50 -6.31 -6.96
CA LEU A 95 -1.69 -5.79 -7.66
C LEU A 95 -1.37 -4.61 -8.56
N ALA A 96 -0.53 -3.68 -8.12
CA ALA A 96 -0.18 -2.48 -8.86
C ALA A 96 1.17 -2.60 -9.59
N MET A 97 1.59 -3.82 -9.82
CA MET A 97 2.86 -4.09 -10.49
C MET A 97 2.81 -3.76 -11.98
#